data_181b9dffa13282352d1c0931df0812ea
#
_entry.id   181b9dffa13282352d1c0931df0812ea
#
_cell.length_a   1.000
_cell.length_b   1.000
_cell.length_c   1.000
_cell.angle_alpha   90.00
_cell.angle_beta   90.00
_cell.angle_gamma   90.00
#
_symmetry.space_group_name_H-M   'P 1'
#
loop_
_entity.id
_entity.type
_entity.pdbx_description
1 polymer ?
#
loop_
_entity_poly.entity_id
_entity_poly.type
_entity_poly.pdbx_seq_one_letter_code
_entity_poly.pdbx_strand_id
1 'polypeptide(L)'
;VIGRIIMYFVTNGTDCFGSMEQVAPFIAYVLQTLMIAVTLVVVAVPEGLPMAVTLSLAYSMRRMLKTNNLVRKMHACETMGATTVICTDKTGTLTQNLMSVDEMKMYGDTPKEVLNEGIAVNSTASIDFSDKSKPQILGNPTEGALLLWMNKEGADYRSVRESVKTVAEVPFSTERKYMATVVESVALKGKKVLYVKGAPEIVFGLCKKTSVSKEDVDK
;
A
#
# COMPACT_ATOMS: atom_id res chain seq x y z
N VAL A 1 33.45 -6.18 -44.91
CA VAL A 1 34.85 -5.67 -44.98
C VAL A 1 35.79 -6.78 -45.38
N ILE A 2 35.92 -7.84 -44.59
CA ILE A 2 36.89 -8.95 -44.81
C ILE A 2 36.74 -9.56 -46.22
N GLY A 3 35.52 -9.92 -46.64
CA GLY A 3 35.27 -10.49 -47.99
C GLY A 3 35.69 -9.59 -49.15
N ARG A 4 35.50 -8.26 -49.01
CA ARG A 4 35.94 -7.31 -50.03
C ARG A 4 37.48 -7.16 -50.08
N ILE A 5 38.14 -7.21 -48.94
CA ILE A 5 39.60 -7.18 -48.86
C ILE A 5 40.18 -8.45 -49.49
N ILE A 6 39.62 -9.61 -49.20
CA ILE A 6 40.03 -10.88 -49.82
C ILE A 6 39.82 -10.81 -51.32
N MET A 7 38.68 -10.30 -51.80
CA MET A 7 38.39 -10.15 -53.22
C MET A 7 39.38 -9.19 -53.91
N TYR A 8 39.79 -8.11 -53.23
CA TYR A 8 40.82 -7.19 -53.75
C TYR A 8 42.16 -7.92 -53.96
N PHE A 9 42.59 -8.73 -53.02
CA PHE A 9 43.83 -9.53 -53.15
C PHE A 9 43.74 -10.61 -54.26
N VAL A 10 42.56 -11.21 -54.40
CA VAL A 10 42.34 -12.20 -55.46
C VAL A 10 42.40 -11.54 -56.85
N THR A 11 41.93 -10.29 -56.99
CA THR A 11 41.83 -9.58 -58.25
C THR A 11 43.14 -8.88 -58.66
N ASN A 12 43.87 -8.30 -57.70
CA ASN A 12 45.05 -7.48 -57.90
C ASN A 12 46.38 -8.14 -57.50
N GLY A 13 46.34 -9.39 -56.96
CA GLY A 13 47.50 -10.10 -56.42
C GLY A 13 48.09 -9.49 -55.19
N THR A 14 49.20 -10.03 -54.72
CA THR A 14 49.91 -9.58 -53.52
C THR A 14 50.92 -8.46 -53.75
N ASP A 15 51.02 -7.95 -54.95
CA ASP A 15 52.04 -6.96 -55.38
C ASP A 15 51.74 -5.53 -54.82
N CYS A 16 50.64 -5.34 -54.09
CA CYS A 16 50.25 -4.02 -53.58
C CYS A 16 51.22 -3.44 -52.51
N PHE A 17 52.22 -4.18 -52.06
CA PHE A 17 53.21 -3.71 -51.07
C PHE A 17 54.59 -3.43 -51.64
N GLY A 18 54.73 -3.52 -53.02
CA GLY A 18 56.05 -3.38 -53.69
C GLY A 18 56.53 -1.94 -53.89
N SER A 19 55.64 -0.96 -53.95
CA SER A 19 55.99 0.46 -54.08
C SER A 19 54.93 1.39 -53.46
N MET A 20 55.35 2.62 -53.11
CA MET A 20 54.46 3.63 -52.55
C MET A 20 53.28 3.99 -53.47
N GLU A 21 53.45 3.93 -54.76
CA GLU A 21 52.41 4.20 -55.75
C GLU A 21 51.30 3.13 -55.76
N GLN A 22 51.62 1.90 -55.36
CA GLN A 22 50.65 0.78 -55.31
C GLN A 22 49.93 0.68 -53.99
N VAL A 23 50.49 1.21 -52.89
CA VAL A 23 49.89 1.24 -51.58
C VAL A 23 48.72 2.24 -51.47
N ALA A 24 48.82 3.38 -52.20
CA ALA A 24 47.78 4.41 -52.18
C ALA A 24 46.41 3.92 -52.64
N PRO A 25 46.26 3.20 -53.78
CA PRO A 25 44.95 2.65 -54.17
C PRO A 25 44.41 1.58 -53.27
N PHE A 26 45.27 0.79 -52.60
CA PHE A 26 44.86 -0.18 -51.60
C PHE A 26 44.26 0.51 -50.36
N ILE A 27 44.95 1.54 -49.84
CA ILE A 27 44.44 2.32 -48.72
C ILE A 27 43.09 2.97 -49.06
N ALA A 28 42.97 3.56 -50.26
CA ALA A 28 41.74 4.16 -50.74
C ALA A 28 40.59 3.13 -50.80
N TYR A 29 40.84 1.93 -51.25
CA TYR A 29 39.87 0.83 -51.31
C TYR A 29 39.42 0.36 -49.91
N VAL A 30 40.37 0.25 -48.97
CA VAL A 30 40.10 -0.11 -47.59
C VAL A 30 39.23 0.96 -46.92
N LEU A 31 39.59 2.24 -47.09
CA LEU A 31 38.81 3.38 -46.58
C LEU A 31 37.40 3.41 -47.15
N GLN A 32 37.25 3.22 -48.47
CA GLN A 32 35.96 3.16 -49.13
C GLN A 32 35.10 1.99 -48.58
N THR A 33 35.72 0.82 -48.38
CA THR A 33 35.05 -0.36 -47.81
C THR A 33 34.61 -0.12 -46.37
N LEU A 34 35.43 0.56 -45.58
CA LEU A 34 35.12 0.97 -44.24
C LEU A 34 33.93 1.94 -44.21
N MET A 35 33.97 2.97 -45.08
CA MET A 35 32.86 3.93 -45.19
C MET A 35 31.54 3.26 -45.55
N ILE A 36 31.54 2.31 -46.49
CA ILE A 36 30.34 1.54 -46.84
C ILE A 36 29.86 0.71 -45.63
N ALA A 37 30.78 0.07 -44.91
CA ALA A 37 30.42 -0.72 -43.72
C ALA A 37 29.78 0.15 -42.65
N VAL A 38 30.35 1.32 -42.34
CA VAL A 38 29.80 2.28 -41.38
C VAL A 38 28.42 2.76 -41.81
N THR A 39 28.28 3.12 -43.12
CA THR A 39 26.98 3.54 -43.66
C THR A 39 25.93 2.47 -43.52
N LEU A 40 26.24 1.20 -43.79
CA LEU A 40 25.31 0.08 -43.62
C LEU A 40 24.90 -0.12 -42.18
N VAL A 41 25.83 0.02 -41.22
CA VAL A 41 25.52 -0.08 -39.77
C VAL A 41 24.60 1.04 -39.36
N VAL A 42 24.87 2.28 -39.76
CA VAL A 42 24.04 3.45 -39.44
C VAL A 42 22.62 3.29 -39.99
N VAL A 43 22.50 2.89 -41.27
CA VAL A 43 21.20 2.69 -41.94
C VAL A 43 20.43 1.50 -41.35
N ALA A 44 21.13 0.44 -40.91
CA ALA A 44 20.52 -0.75 -40.36
C ALA A 44 19.92 -0.52 -38.92
N VAL A 45 20.40 0.51 -38.22
CA VAL A 45 19.84 0.88 -36.92
C VAL A 45 18.67 1.85 -37.12
N PRO A 46 17.42 1.45 -36.85
CA PRO A 46 16.28 2.33 -37.03
C PRO A 46 16.34 3.45 -35.97
N GLU A 47 16.83 4.62 -36.34
CA GLU A 47 17.00 5.78 -35.41
C GLU A 47 15.70 6.21 -34.74
N GLY A 48 14.54 5.92 -35.33
CA GLY A 48 13.24 6.20 -34.78
C GLY A 48 12.82 5.26 -33.62
N LEU A 49 13.42 4.06 -33.50
CA LEU A 49 13.02 3.07 -32.50
C LEU A 49 13.28 3.53 -31.08
N PRO A 50 14.45 4.02 -30.66
CA PRO A 50 14.69 4.53 -29.33
C PRO A 50 13.75 5.69 -28.98
N MET A 51 13.49 6.59 -29.95
CA MET A 51 12.59 7.72 -29.77
C MET A 51 11.15 7.25 -29.59
N ALA A 52 10.67 6.28 -30.34
CA ALA A 52 9.32 5.72 -30.21
C ALA A 52 9.13 5.03 -28.85
N VAL A 53 10.12 4.28 -28.38
CA VAL A 53 10.09 3.63 -27.05
C VAL A 53 10.05 4.67 -25.93
N THR A 54 10.91 5.68 -25.96
CA THR A 54 10.94 6.73 -24.93
C THR A 54 9.64 7.54 -24.90
N LEU A 55 9.05 7.86 -26.05
CA LEU A 55 7.75 8.51 -26.15
C LEU A 55 6.63 7.65 -25.57
N SER A 56 6.60 6.37 -25.88
CA SER A 56 5.63 5.42 -25.34
C SER A 56 5.73 5.31 -23.81
N LEU A 57 6.95 5.20 -23.27
CA LEU A 57 7.19 5.16 -21.83
C LEU A 57 6.78 6.47 -21.15
N ALA A 58 7.08 7.62 -21.75
CA ALA A 58 6.69 8.93 -21.23
C ALA A 58 5.16 9.08 -21.21
N TYR A 59 4.47 8.62 -22.24
CA TYR A 59 3.00 8.59 -22.27
C TYR A 59 2.41 7.69 -21.19
N SER A 60 2.97 6.50 -21.02
CA SER A 60 2.57 5.54 -19.95
C SER A 60 2.77 6.15 -18.57
N MET A 61 3.89 6.79 -18.30
CA MET A 61 4.18 7.49 -17.06
C MET A 61 3.16 8.62 -16.78
N ARG A 62 2.82 9.41 -17.80
CA ARG A 62 1.80 10.46 -17.70
C ARG A 62 0.41 9.89 -17.40
N ARG A 63 0.06 8.73 -17.96
CA ARG A 63 -1.20 8.04 -17.69
C ARG A 63 -1.26 7.52 -16.26
N MET A 64 -0.16 6.94 -15.76
CA MET A 64 -0.04 6.46 -14.37
C MET A 64 -0.16 7.61 -13.36
N LEU A 65 0.40 8.77 -13.67
CA LEU A 65 0.26 9.95 -12.83
C LEU A 65 -1.20 10.38 -12.64
N LYS A 66 -2.04 10.25 -13.68
CA LYS A 66 -3.48 10.56 -13.59
C LYS A 66 -4.24 9.62 -12.65
N THR A 67 -3.71 8.44 -12.36
CA THR A 67 -4.25 7.46 -11.42
C THR A 67 -3.54 7.50 -10.07
N ASN A 68 -2.91 8.63 -9.73
CA ASN A 68 -2.15 8.86 -8.49
C ASN A 68 -0.94 7.93 -8.29
N ASN A 69 -0.41 7.36 -9.37
CA ASN A 69 0.81 6.54 -9.35
C ASN A 69 1.99 7.39 -9.82
N LEU A 70 2.83 7.85 -8.89
CA LEU A 70 4.02 8.63 -9.19
C LEU A 70 5.19 7.72 -9.58
N VAL A 71 5.50 7.69 -10.87
CA VAL A 71 6.68 6.99 -11.39
C VAL A 71 7.81 8.00 -11.59
N ARG A 72 8.95 7.79 -10.94
CA ARG A 72 10.13 8.69 -11.02
C ARG A 72 11.14 8.26 -12.07
N LYS A 73 11.17 6.98 -12.43
CA LYS A 73 12.11 6.43 -13.42
C LYS A 73 11.30 5.83 -14.58
N MET A 74 11.59 6.26 -15.80
CA MET A 74 10.86 5.85 -17.01
C MET A 74 10.90 4.33 -17.23
N HIS A 75 12.06 3.71 -17.02
CA HIS A 75 12.22 2.25 -17.13
C HIS A 75 11.44 1.43 -16.10
N ALA A 76 10.97 2.06 -15.00
CA ALA A 76 10.13 1.37 -14.04
C ALA A 76 8.79 0.92 -14.63
N CYS A 77 8.25 1.64 -15.63
CA CYS A 77 7.03 1.24 -16.33
C CYS A 77 7.21 -0.08 -17.08
N GLU A 78 8.36 -0.27 -17.69
CA GLU A 78 8.71 -1.49 -18.42
C GLU A 78 8.88 -2.67 -17.44
N THR A 79 9.65 -2.47 -16.37
CA THR A 79 9.86 -3.48 -15.33
C THR A 79 8.54 -3.90 -14.68
N MET A 80 7.65 -2.96 -14.39
CA MET A 80 6.31 -3.25 -13.84
C MET A 80 5.45 -4.05 -14.82
N GLY A 81 5.53 -3.76 -16.12
CA GLY A 81 4.81 -4.50 -17.16
C GLY A 81 5.29 -5.95 -17.34
N ALA A 82 6.53 -6.25 -16.97
CA ALA A 82 7.14 -7.58 -17.09
C ALA A 82 7.07 -8.40 -15.77
N THR A 83 6.42 -7.89 -14.71
CA THR A 83 6.32 -8.61 -13.45
C THR A 83 5.45 -9.85 -13.56
N THR A 84 5.93 -10.97 -13.04
CA THR A 84 5.23 -12.26 -12.99
C THR A 84 4.67 -12.57 -11.61
N VAL A 85 5.18 -11.93 -10.58
CA VAL A 85 4.76 -12.11 -9.18
C VAL A 85 4.56 -10.76 -8.54
N ILE A 86 3.42 -10.57 -7.89
CA ILE A 86 3.09 -9.35 -7.14
C ILE A 86 2.90 -9.74 -5.67
N CYS A 87 3.78 -9.24 -4.80
CA CYS A 87 3.64 -9.36 -3.37
C CYS A 87 3.01 -8.06 -2.83
N THR A 88 1.89 -8.20 -2.14
CA THR A 88 1.18 -7.04 -1.58
C THR A 88 0.80 -7.30 -0.14
N ASP A 89 0.77 -6.24 0.66
CA ASP A 89 0.19 -6.28 1.99
C ASP A 89 -1.34 -6.22 1.91
N LYS A 90 -2.03 -6.73 2.93
CA LYS A 90 -3.49 -6.76 2.96
C LYS A 90 -4.06 -5.40 3.35
N THR A 91 -3.63 -4.90 4.50
CA THR A 91 -4.28 -3.76 5.15
C THR A 91 -3.83 -2.42 4.55
N GLY A 92 -4.78 -1.62 4.05
CA GLY A 92 -4.50 -0.33 3.42
C GLY A 92 -4.01 -0.41 1.98
N THR A 93 -3.82 -1.62 1.42
CA THR A 93 -3.45 -1.86 0.03
C THR A 93 -4.57 -2.58 -0.72
N LEU A 94 -4.96 -3.76 -0.27
CA LEU A 94 -6.12 -4.49 -0.81
C LEU A 94 -7.43 -4.07 -0.13
N THR A 95 -7.35 -3.46 1.03
CA THR A 95 -8.49 -2.94 1.79
C THR A 95 -8.35 -1.43 1.99
N GLN A 96 -9.46 -0.77 2.26
CA GLN A 96 -9.49 0.68 2.48
C GLN A 96 -9.00 1.10 3.88
N ASN A 97 -8.59 0.13 4.73
CA ASN A 97 -8.27 0.35 6.14
C ASN A 97 -9.42 1.05 6.93
N LEU A 98 -10.64 0.83 6.49
CA LEU A 98 -11.85 1.31 7.15
C LEU A 98 -12.50 0.12 7.86
N MET A 99 -12.63 0.25 9.17
CA MET A 99 -13.33 -0.73 9.99
C MET A 99 -14.78 -0.31 10.15
N SER A 100 -15.69 -1.28 10.13
CA SER A 100 -17.11 -1.10 10.45
C SER A 100 -17.60 -2.27 11.29
N VAL A 101 -18.59 -2.02 12.14
CA VAL A 101 -19.26 -3.09 12.85
C VAL A 101 -20.18 -3.80 11.88
N ASP A 102 -19.96 -5.09 11.68
CA ASP A 102 -20.77 -5.96 10.85
C ASP A 102 -21.90 -6.60 11.66
N GLU A 103 -21.53 -7.30 12.73
CA GLU A 103 -22.45 -7.97 13.63
C GLU A 103 -22.10 -7.66 15.09
N MET A 104 -23.13 -7.60 15.93
CA MET A 104 -22.97 -7.47 17.37
C MET A 104 -23.73 -8.59 18.08
N LYS A 105 -23.03 -9.41 18.83
CA LYS A 105 -23.62 -10.44 19.70
C LYS A 105 -23.58 -9.99 21.14
N MET A 106 -24.77 -9.88 21.75
CA MET A 106 -24.93 -9.53 23.14
C MET A 106 -25.20 -10.79 23.96
N TYR A 107 -24.45 -10.97 25.03
CA TYR A 107 -24.64 -12.06 25.96
C TYR A 107 -25.21 -11.50 27.28
N GLY A 108 -26.46 -11.83 27.55
CA GLY A 108 -27.20 -11.34 28.69
C GLY A 108 -28.00 -10.05 28.43
N ASP A 109 -28.83 -9.68 29.41
CA ASP A 109 -29.72 -8.52 29.34
C ASP A 109 -28.96 -7.23 29.74
N THR A 110 -28.06 -6.76 28.86
CA THR A 110 -27.35 -5.51 29.10
C THR A 110 -28.10 -4.35 28.48
N PRO A 111 -28.49 -3.31 29.27
CA PRO A 111 -29.11 -2.10 28.69
C PRO A 111 -28.21 -1.42 27.67
N LYS A 112 -28.82 -0.88 26.61
CA LYS A 112 -28.06 -0.15 25.52
C LYS A 112 -27.24 1.01 26.10
N GLU A 113 -27.73 1.68 27.12
CA GLU A 113 -27.08 2.80 27.79
C GLU A 113 -25.73 2.38 28.40
N VAL A 114 -25.67 1.20 29.01
CA VAL A 114 -24.44 0.63 29.62
C VAL A 114 -23.42 0.26 28.50
N LEU A 115 -23.91 -0.30 27.41
CA LEU A 115 -23.07 -0.60 26.26
C LEU A 115 -22.47 0.66 25.65
N ASN A 116 -23.31 1.67 25.38
CA ASN A 116 -22.89 2.95 24.83
C ASN A 116 -21.90 3.67 25.74
N GLU A 117 -22.14 3.64 27.06
CA GLU A 117 -21.21 4.17 28.05
C GLU A 117 -19.86 3.46 27.98
N GLY A 118 -19.86 2.12 27.95
CA GLY A 118 -18.63 1.33 27.82
C GLY A 118 -17.84 1.60 26.54
N ILE A 119 -18.51 1.70 25.41
CA ILE A 119 -17.88 2.05 24.13
C ILE A 119 -17.28 3.45 24.18
N ALA A 120 -18.03 4.42 24.69
CA ALA A 120 -17.59 5.82 24.71
C ALA A 120 -16.40 6.03 25.65
N VAL A 121 -16.44 5.55 26.89
CA VAL A 121 -15.45 5.85 27.92
C VAL A 121 -14.20 4.96 27.83
N ASN A 122 -14.34 3.72 27.37
CA ASN A 122 -13.23 2.79 27.21
C ASN A 122 -12.64 2.83 25.80
N SER A 123 -12.43 4.04 25.26
CA SER A 123 -11.91 4.28 23.90
C SER A 123 -11.09 5.55 23.86
N THR A 124 -9.92 5.50 23.23
CA THR A 124 -9.02 6.65 23.03
C THR A 124 -9.23 7.34 21.69
N ALA A 125 -9.93 6.70 20.75
CA ALA A 125 -10.23 7.27 19.45
C ALA A 125 -11.22 8.44 19.53
N SER A 126 -11.19 9.29 18.53
CA SER A 126 -12.17 10.35 18.29
C SER A 126 -12.57 10.39 16.81
N ILE A 127 -13.69 11.03 16.51
CA ILE A 127 -14.18 11.17 15.15
C ILE A 127 -14.23 12.65 14.80
N ASP A 128 -13.62 13.01 13.70
CA ASP A 128 -13.76 14.32 13.09
C ASP A 128 -14.93 14.30 12.10
N PHE A 129 -15.94 15.14 12.37
CA PHE A 129 -17.12 15.32 11.53
C PHE A 129 -17.05 16.61 10.69
N SER A 130 -15.87 17.17 10.47
CA SER A 130 -15.69 18.37 9.63
C SER A 130 -16.25 18.15 8.21
N ASP A 131 -16.08 16.95 7.68
CA ASP A 131 -16.76 16.48 6.47
C ASP A 131 -17.86 15.48 6.84
N LYS A 132 -19.12 15.94 6.79
CA LYS A 132 -20.28 15.08 7.09
C LYS A 132 -20.42 13.88 6.16
N SER A 133 -19.88 13.94 4.95
CA SER A 133 -19.94 12.85 3.96
C SER A 133 -18.89 11.77 4.22
N LYS A 134 -17.79 12.11 4.91
CA LYS A 134 -16.68 11.20 5.19
C LYS A 134 -16.07 11.49 6.58
N PRO A 135 -16.71 11.04 7.66
CA PRO A 135 -16.16 11.20 9.00
C PRO A 135 -14.79 10.52 9.10
N GLN A 136 -13.81 11.25 9.61
CA GLN A 136 -12.44 10.73 9.77
C GLN A 136 -12.23 10.22 11.17
N ILE A 137 -11.70 9.00 11.28
CA ILE A 137 -11.33 8.38 12.55
C ILE A 137 -9.92 8.86 12.93
N LEU A 138 -9.80 9.46 14.10
CA LEU A 138 -8.52 9.86 14.70
C LEU A 138 -8.21 8.86 15.82
N GLY A 139 -7.14 8.08 15.66
CA GLY A 139 -6.72 7.04 16.60
C GLY A 139 -6.91 5.62 16.08
N ASN A 140 -7.25 4.69 16.96
CA ASN A 140 -7.41 3.29 16.61
C ASN A 140 -8.63 3.04 15.71
N PRO A 141 -8.48 2.42 14.53
CA PRO A 141 -9.58 2.19 13.59
C PRO A 141 -10.71 1.32 14.16
N THR A 142 -10.39 0.34 15.01
CA THR A 142 -11.38 -0.55 15.64
C THR A 142 -12.24 0.24 16.62
N GLU A 143 -11.63 1.09 17.44
CA GLU A 143 -12.35 1.96 18.35
C GLU A 143 -13.24 2.96 17.61
N GLY A 144 -12.68 3.57 16.56
CA GLY A 144 -13.40 4.49 15.70
C GLY A 144 -14.63 3.84 15.04
N ALA A 145 -14.53 2.57 14.64
CA ALA A 145 -15.66 1.83 14.09
C ALA A 145 -16.81 1.69 15.10
N LEU A 146 -16.48 1.41 16.36
CA LEU A 146 -17.48 1.33 17.44
C LEU A 146 -18.14 2.69 17.71
N LEU A 147 -17.36 3.77 17.71
CA LEU A 147 -17.89 5.12 17.90
C LEU A 147 -18.78 5.56 16.72
N LEU A 148 -18.42 5.20 15.48
CA LEU A 148 -19.25 5.45 14.30
C LEU A 148 -20.56 4.65 14.35
N TRP A 149 -20.48 3.39 14.80
CA TRP A 149 -21.67 2.57 15.00
C TRP A 149 -22.60 3.19 16.04
N MET A 150 -22.04 3.59 17.20
CA MET A 150 -22.79 4.26 18.26
C MET A 150 -23.50 5.52 17.77
N ASN A 151 -22.83 6.33 16.95
CA ASN A 151 -23.42 7.54 16.36
C ASN A 151 -24.55 7.22 15.36
N LYS A 152 -24.43 6.13 14.58
CA LYS A 152 -25.52 5.65 13.71
C LYS A 152 -26.75 5.20 14.49
N GLU A 153 -26.55 4.62 15.68
CA GLU A 153 -27.63 4.24 16.59
C GLU A 153 -28.25 5.44 17.34
N GLY A 154 -27.81 6.66 17.03
CA GLY A 154 -28.37 7.90 17.59
C GLY A 154 -27.79 8.34 18.93
N ALA A 155 -26.69 7.72 19.39
CA ALA A 155 -26.02 8.08 20.63
C ALA A 155 -24.73 8.87 20.34
N ASP A 156 -24.63 10.09 20.89
CA ASP A 156 -23.40 10.89 20.78
C ASP A 156 -22.39 10.50 21.86
N TYR A 157 -21.27 9.91 21.43
CA TYR A 157 -20.21 9.46 22.31
C TYR A 157 -19.55 10.61 23.10
N ARG A 158 -19.56 11.85 22.57
CA ARG A 158 -18.95 13.01 23.24
C ARG A 158 -19.74 13.38 24.48
N SER A 159 -21.05 13.52 24.32
CA SER A 159 -21.96 13.80 25.44
C SER A 159 -21.87 12.74 26.53
N VAL A 160 -21.74 11.46 26.13
CA VAL A 160 -21.58 10.35 27.10
C VAL A 160 -20.24 10.46 27.81
N ARG A 161 -19.14 10.74 27.13
CA ARG A 161 -17.82 10.93 27.79
C ARG A 161 -17.80 12.08 28.78
N GLU A 162 -18.45 13.20 28.43
CA GLU A 162 -18.51 14.37 29.30
C GLU A 162 -19.37 14.14 30.56
N SER A 163 -20.39 13.30 30.43
CA SER A 163 -21.30 13.00 31.56
C SER A 163 -20.74 12.00 32.56
N VAL A 164 -19.73 11.22 32.18
CA VAL A 164 -19.20 10.11 32.99
C VAL A 164 -17.85 10.47 33.57
N LYS A 165 -17.71 10.27 34.89
CA LYS A 165 -16.44 10.50 35.59
C LYS A 165 -15.58 9.25 35.58
N THR A 166 -14.43 9.35 34.89
CA THR A 166 -13.41 8.31 34.93
C THR A 166 -12.64 8.35 36.26
N VAL A 167 -12.54 7.21 36.90
CA VAL A 167 -11.86 7.03 38.21
C VAL A 167 -10.45 6.51 38.01
N ALA A 168 -10.26 5.52 37.14
CA ALA A 168 -8.97 4.92 36.82
C ALA A 168 -8.99 4.32 35.43
N GLU A 169 -7.83 4.26 34.81
CA GLU A 169 -7.65 3.69 33.48
C GLU A 169 -6.39 2.84 33.42
N VAL A 170 -6.49 1.69 32.76
CA VAL A 170 -5.37 0.84 32.39
C VAL A 170 -5.30 0.88 30.86
N PRO A 171 -4.31 1.59 30.27
CA PRO A 171 -4.21 1.72 28.81
C PRO A 171 -3.91 0.37 28.15
N PHE A 172 -4.22 0.27 26.86
CA PHE A 172 -3.91 -0.92 26.08
C PHE A 172 -2.42 -1.21 26.05
N SER A 173 -2.05 -2.48 26.15
CA SER A 173 -0.69 -2.96 25.96
C SER A 173 -0.72 -4.25 25.14
N THR A 174 0.23 -4.41 24.23
CA THR A 174 0.39 -5.61 23.39
C THR A 174 0.66 -6.88 24.20
N GLU A 175 1.25 -6.74 25.38
CA GLU A 175 1.50 -7.86 26.30
C GLU A 175 0.20 -8.31 26.99
N ARG A 176 -0.58 -7.35 27.50
CA ARG A 176 -1.84 -7.63 28.20
C ARG A 176 -3.00 -7.93 27.25
N LYS A 177 -2.95 -7.36 26.04
CA LYS A 177 -4.00 -7.47 25.00
C LYS A 177 -5.39 -7.01 25.45
N TYR A 178 -5.47 -6.15 26.47
CA TYR A 178 -6.71 -5.51 26.90
C TYR A 178 -6.48 -4.09 27.40
N MET A 179 -7.55 -3.31 27.41
CA MET A 179 -7.67 -2.01 28.04
C MET A 179 -8.82 -2.07 29.04
N ALA A 180 -8.70 -1.37 30.15
CA ALA A 180 -9.72 -1.34 31.17
C ALA A 180 -9.92 0.07 31.73
N THR A 181 -11.16 0.48 31.92
CA THR A 181 -11.51 1.80 32.46
C THR A 181 -12.55 1.65 33.57
N VAL A 182 -12.25 2.23 34.73
CA VAL A 182 -13.17 2.30 35.86
C VAL A 182 -13.85 3.64 35.85
N VAL A 183 -15.18 3.64 35.89
CA VAL A 183 -15.98 4.86 35.87
C VAL A 183 -17.05 4.85 36.95
N GLU A 184 -17.52 6.05 37.29
CA GLU A 184 -18.78 6.22 38.02
C GLU A 184 -19.91 6.28 36.99
N SER A 185 -20.58 5.13 36.76
CA SER A 185 -21.54 4.95 35.67
C SER A 185 -22.80 5.78 35.90
N VAL A 186 -23.17 6.57 34.91
CA VAL A 186 -24.44 7.29 34.88
C VAL A 186 -25.59 6.33 34.56
N ALA A 187 -25.37 5.40 33.64
CA ALA A 187 -26.34 4.39 33.26
C ALA A 187 -26.75 3.48 34.42
N LEU A 188 -25.84 3.24 35.37
CA LEU A 188 -26.09 2.43 36.57
C LEU A 188 -26.18 3.26 37.87
N LYS A 189 -26.64 4.51 37.74
CA LYS A 189 -26.99 5.38 38.90
C LYS A 189 -25.81 5.58 39.87
N GLY A 190 -24.63 5.92 39.36
CA GLY A 190 -23.43 6.24 40.14
C GLY A 190 -22.68 5.04 40.71
N LYS A 191 -22.99 3.83 40.29
CA LYS A 191 -22.19 2.65 40.67
C LYS A 191 -20.83 2.69 39.96
N LYS A 192 -19.80 2.20 40.63
CA LYS A 192 -18.48 2.01 39.99
C LYS A 192 -18.53 0.79 39.07
N VAL A 193 -18.22 0.98 37.83
CA VAL A 193 -18.20 -0.04 36.75
C VAL A 193 -16.82 -0.12 36.15
N LEU A 194 -16.37 -1.33 35.94
CA LEU A 194 -15.15 -1.63 35.22
C LEU A 194 -15.52 -2.10 33.81
N TYR A 195 -15.19 -1.30 32.81
CA TYR A 195 -15.29 -1.67 31.41
C TYR A 195 -13.94 -2.23 30.91
N VAL A 196 -13.97 -3.42 30.34
CA VAL A 196 -12.78 -4.09 29.81
C VAL A 196 -13.03 -4.39 28.33
N LYS A 197 -12.08 -4.04 27.48
CA LYS A 197 -12.06 -4.45 26.07
C LYS A 197 -10.73 -5.07 25.72
N GLY A 198 -10.72 -6.08 24.88
CA GLY A 198 -9.51 -6.75 24.45
C GLY A 198 -9.79 -8.02 23.67
N ALA A 199 -8.77 -8.84 23.52
CA ALA A 199 -8.89 -10.14 22.87
C ALA A 199 -9.90 -11.02 23.64
N PRO A 200 -10.89 -11.65 22.96
CA PRO A 200 -11.97 -12.37 23.61
C PRO A 200 -11.48 -13.42 24.61
N GLU A 201 -10.48 -14.20 24.23
CA GLU A 201 -9.89 -15.24 25.05
C GLU A 201 -9.27 -14.72 26.35
N ILE A 202 -8.69 -13.50 26.29
CA ILE A 202 -8.07 -12.87 27.47
C ILE A 202 -9.15 -12.29 28.38
N VAL A 203 -10.09 -11.54 27.80
CA VAL A 203 -11.19 -10.92 28.59
C VAL A 203 -12.03 -11.98 29.23
N PHE A 204 -12.37 -13.06 28.52
CA PHE A 204 -13.13 -14.18 29.08
C PHE A 204 -12.38 -14.86 30.23
N GLY A 205 -11.05 -15.04 30.10
CA GLY A 205 -10.21 -15.61 31.15
C GLY A 205 -10.14 -14.76 32.42
N LEU A 206 -10.37 -13.46 32.35
CA LEU A 206 -10.43 -12.55 33.50
C LEU A 206 -11.78 -12.61 34.24
N CYS A 207 -12.83 -13.13 33.59
CA CYS A 207 -14.16 -13.24 34.16
C CYS A 207 -14.23 -14.36 35.22
N LYS A 208 -14.55 -14.02 36.47
CA LYS A 208 -14.70 -15.02 37.52
C LYS A 208 -16.05 -15.72 37.49
N LYS A 209 -17.09 -15.07 37.01
CA LYS A 209 -18.45 -15.61 36.82
C LYS A 209 -18.93 -15.19 35.44
N THR A 210 -19.35 -16.14 34.64
CA THR A 210 -19.91 -15.92 33.32
C THR A 210 -21.27 -16.60 33.22
N SER A 211 -22.19 -15.97 32.54
CA SER A 211 -23.48 -16.58 32.16
C SER A 211 -23.39 -17.34 30.81
N VAL A 212 -22.22 -17.33 30.19
CA VAL A 212 -21.98 -17.83 28.82
C VAL A 212 -20.86 -18.85 28.84
N SER A 213 -20.98 -19.92 28.06
CA SER A 213 -19.91 -20.91 27.90
C SER A 213 -18.81 -20.40 27.00
N LYS A 214 -17.60 -20.93 27.16
CA LYS A 214 -16.47 -20.59 26.30
C LYS A 214 -16.75 -20.96 24.83
N GLU A 215 -17.46 -22.05 24.60
CA GLU A 215 -17.83 -22.53 23.26
C GLU A 215 -18.79 -21.58 22.52
N ASP A 216 -19.59 -20.81 23.24
CA ASP A 216 -20.50 -19.80 22.67
C ASP A 216 -19.77 -18.51 22.28
N VAL A 217 -18.61 -18.24 22.89
CA VAL A 217 -17.76 -17.06 22.59
C VAL A 217 -16.83 -17.34 21.42
N ASP A 218 -16.43 -18.59 21.21
CA ASP A 218 -15.53 -19.02 20.14
C ASP A 218 -16.24 -19.26 18.79
N LYS A 219 -17.58 -19.21 18.76
CA LYS A 219 -18.44 -19.26 17.56
C LYS A 219 -18.70 -17.88 17.00
#